data_8cdb62ec95bd4155bcd5f258b793239d
#
_entry.id   8cdb62ec95bd4155bcd5f258b793239d
#
_cell.length_a   1.000
_cell.length_b   1.000
_cell.length_c   1.000
_cell.angle_alpha   90.00
_cell.angle_beta   90.00
_cell.angle_gamma   90.00
#
_symmetry.space_group_name_H-M   'P 1'
#
loop_
_entity.id
_entity.type
_entity.pdbx_description
1 polymer ?
#
loop_
_entity_poly.entity_id
_entity_poly.type
_entity_poly.pdbx_seq_one_letter_code
_entity_poly.pdbx_strand_id
1 'polypeptide(L)'
;MHSNSSRPSALQSKAWLIILLNAFYSIADALCSVFVSVYFYVNSLDVTLVFHHYTTLYFTTPIAFIIAGWYAKTRDRTHVFRIGLILHALYYALLLYLRTEAVHHVIPLGALFGITWGFFWAGNNIFQFDFSSGGKSREYFLGLISAVSSGAKMAAPFISGAIIRLSVTPERGYHLIFSLALIIYLASIVVSFRIPHERSRRPFRIRKALFPPVENRDWRLIMVAAASLAGSFHIFHFLMAILMYRHVSNEAAVGGYVSFQGLITVVTAYFVGRYAMPHRRLGFMYWGVVILIIAGVVLASKITLATLVIFAFFRSISLPLFGIPHMAVRFEVMQQVVREPSDRIEYICAWEVPLAVGRIVLMCVVMTLYAIADDTGLRISIFLLCILRIATYQLVKRVSFVKEPNLAPGANFSTCHSDLGPSGS
;
A
#
# COMPACT_ATOMS: atom_id res chain seq x y z
N MET A 1 42.08 -19.64 -18.38
CA MET A 1 41.04 -19.43 -17.36
C MET A 1 41.23 -18.04 -16.78
N HIS A 2 40.60 -17.00 -17.39
CA HIS A 2 40.58 -15.65 -16.85
C HIS A 2 39.19 -15.47 -16.21
N SER A 3 39.18 -15.39 -14.89
CA SER A 3 37.98 -15.01 -14.11
C SER A 3 37.69 -13.53 -14.37
N ASN A 4 36.76 -13.26 -15.26
CA ASN A 4 36.15 -11.93 -15.41
C ASN A 4 35.37 -11.61 -14.16
N SER A 5 35.98 -10.98 -13.17
CA SER A 5 35.29 -10.29 -12.08
C SER A 5 34.58 -9.07 -12.69
N SER A 6 33.39 -9.29 -13.24
CA SER A 6 32.53 -8.24 -13.76
C SER A 6 32.19 -7.26 -12.62
N ARG A 7 32.74 -6.03 -12.71
CA ARG A 7 32.26 -4.88 -11.92
C ARG A 7 30.75 -4.81 -12.03
N PRO A 8 30.00 -4.57 -10.90
CA PRO A 8 28.57 -4.43 -10.97
C PRO A 8 28.22 -3.37 -12.01
N SER A 9 27.38 -3.72 -12.98
CA SER A 9 26.97 -2.81 -14.03
C SER A 9 26.29 -1.58 -13.40
N ALA A 10 26.36 -0.40 -14.05
CA ALA A 10 25.71 0.83 -13.55
C ALA A 10 24.22 0.63 -13.26
N LEU A 11 23.57 -0.33 -13.90
CA LEU A 11 22.20 -0.75 -13.66
C LEU A 11 22.03 -1.43 -12.28
N GLN A 12 22.99 -2.27 -11.86
CA GLN A 12 23.00 -2.88 -10.53
C GLN A 12 23.19 -1.84 -9.42
N SER A 13 24.04 -0.84 -9.64
CA SER A 13 24.25 0.26 -8.68
C SER A 13 22.98 1.09 -8.45
N LYS A 14 22.24 1.41 -9.52
CA LYS A 14 20.95 2.14 -9.40
C LYS A 14 19.89 1.32 -8.65
N ALA A 15 19.78 0.03 -8.93
CA ALA A 15 18.82 -0.85 -8.27
C ALA A 15 19.08 -0.90 -6.75
N TRP A 16 20.33 -1.00 -6.33
CA TRP A 16 20.70 -0.96 -4.91
C TRP A 16 20.36 0.36 -4.23
N LEU A 17 20.55 1.49 -4.91
CA LEU A 17 20.15 2.80 -4.37
C LEU A 17 18.64 2.87 -4.15
N ILE A 18 17.84 2.32 -5.05
CA ILE A 18 16.38 2.30 -4.89
C ILE A 18 15.95 1.36 -3.77
N ILE A 19 16.58 0.20 -3.62
CA ILE A 19 16.35 -0.71 -2.50
C ILE A 19 16.66 0.01 -1.17
N LEU A 20 17.80 0.69 -1.07
CA LEU A 20 18.20 1.44 0.11
C LEU A 20 17.20 2.56 0.44
N LEU A 21 16.75 3.32 -0.56
CA LEU A 21 15.75 4.38 -0.36
C LEU A 21 14.39 3.83 0.04
N ASN A 22 13.97 2.69 -0.52
CA ASN A 22 12.77 1.99 -0.05
C ASN A 22 12.93 1.46 1.38
N ALA A 23 14.13 1.03 1.78
CA ALA A 23 14.42 0.63 3.14
C ALA A 23 14.26 1.81 4.12
N PHE A 24 14.89 2.93 3.82
CA PHE A 24 14.76 4.14 4.63
C PHE A 24 13.31 4.60 4.75
N TYR A 25 12.62 4.69 3.61
CA TYR A 25 11.19 5.02 3.61
C TYR A 25 10.38 4.05 4.47
N SER A 26 10.55 2.75 4.27
CA SER A 26 9.77 1.73 4.98
C SER A 26 10.01 1.76 6.48
N ILE A 27 11.24 2.03 6.92
CA ILE A 27 11.58 2.17 8.33
C ILE A 27 10.94 3.43 8.92
N ALA A 28 11.12 4.59 8.27
CA ALA A 28 10.57 5.86 8.74
C ALA A 28 9.03 5.84 8.78
N ASP A 29 8.39 5.32 7.72
CA ASP A 29 6.94 5.17 7.66
C ASP A 29 6.43 4.21 8.74
N ALA A 30 7.05 3.04 8.89
CA ALA A 30 6.62 2.05 9.88
C ALA A 30 6.82 2.51 11.34
N LEU A 31 7.82 3.36 11.61
CA LEU A 31 8.00 3.97 12.94
C LEU A 31 6.84 4.89 13.30
N CYS A 32 6.26 5.61 12.34
CA CYS A 32 5.39 6.75 12.62
C CYS A 32 3.95 6.58 12.13
N SER A 33 3.67 5.89 11.01
CA SER A 33 2.37 5.93 10.33
C SER A 33 1.18 5.57 11.21
N VAL A 34 1.35 4.58 12.09
CA VAL A 34 0.33 4.18 13.06
C VAL A 34 0.22 5.19 14.20
N PHE A 35 1.37 5.68 14.68
CA PHE A 35 1.42 6.55 15.85
C PHE A 35 0.98 7.99 15.55
N VAL A 36 0.95 8.43 14.30
CA VAL A 36 0.33 9.71 13.92
C VAL A 36 -1.17 9.70 14.25
N SER A 37 -1.90 8.63 13.94
CA SER A 37 -3.32 8.52 14.27
C SER A 37 -3.56 8.45 15.78
N VAL A 38 -2.71 7.73 16.51
CA VAL A 38 -2.77 7.65 17.98
C VAL A 38 -2.41 9.00 18.59
N TYR A 39 -1.41 9.70 18.07
CA TYR A 39 -1.01 11.04 18.53
C TYR A 39 -2.15 12.06 18.43
N PHE A 40 -2.83 12.12 17.29
CA PHE A 40 -4.00 13.00 17.15
C PHE A 40 -5.11 12.61 18.12
N TYR A 41 -5.38 11.31 18.27
CA TYR A 41 -6.40 10.84 19.20
C TYR A 41 -6.04 11.14 20.67
N VAL A 42 -4.82 10.90 21.09
CA VAL A 42 -4.37 11.15 22.49
C VAL A 42 -4.47 12.63 22.86
N ASN A 43 -4.15 13.53 21.93
CA ASN A 43 -4.16 14.97 22.19
C ASN A 43 -5.53 15.62 22.02
N SER A 44 -6.50 14.95 21.37
CA SER A 44 -7.85 15.51 21.17
C SER A 44 -8.94 14.74 21.90
N LEU A 45 -8.71 13.45 22.19
CA LEU A 45 -9.71 12.48 22.65
C LEU A 45 -10.92 12.33 21.69
N ASP A 46 -10.78 12.83 20.46
CA ASP A 46 -11.81 12.82 19.42
C ASP A 46 -11.36 12.02 18.19
N VAL A 47 -12.06 10.93 17.92
CA VAL A 47 -11.82 10.08 16.75
C VAL A 47 -12.18 10.83 15.46
N THR A 48 -13.13 11.77 15.52
CA THR A 48 -13.60 12.53 14.36
C THR A 48 -12.49 13.37 13.74
N LEU A 49 -11.59 13.94 14.55
CA LEU A 49 -10.42 14.68 14.05
C LEU A 49 -9.48 13.77 13.25
N VAL A 50 -9.28 12.54 13.69
CA VAL A 50 -8.49 11.57 12.93
C VAL A 50 -9.19 11.21 11.61
N PHE A 51 -10.50 11.07 11.62
CA PHE A 51 -11.27 10.85 10.39
C PHE A 51 -11.12 12.01 9.41
N HIS A 52 -11.18 13.27 9.86
CA HIS A 52 -10.95 14.43 9.00
C HIS A 52 -9.56 14.44 8.38
N HIS A 53 -8.51 14.13 9.18
CA HIS A 53 -7.15 14.00 8.68
C HIS A 53 -7.06 13.00 7.52
N TYR A 54 -7.56 11.77 7.71
CA TYR A 54 -7.49 10.72 6.69
C TYR A 54 -8.42 10.99 5.50
N THR A 55 -9.58 11.60 5.70
CA THR A 55 -10.47 12.00 4.59
C THR A 55 -9.76 13.00 3.67
N THR A 56 -9.13 14.01 4.25
CA THR A 56 -8.38 15.02 3.50
C THR A 56 -7.17 14.40 2.79
N LEU A 57 -6.45 13.50 3.47
CA LEU A 57 -5.37 12.72 2.87
C LEU A 57 -5.86 11.94 1.63
N TYR A 58 -6.98 11.22 1.74
CA TYR A 58 -7.51 10.43 0.64
C TYR A 58 -8.03 11.28 -0.51
N PHE A 59 -8.48 12.50 -0.24
CA PHE A 59 -8.90 13.45 -1.25
C PHE A 59 -7.72 14.04 -2.03
N THR A 60 -6.65 14.41 -1.37
CA THR A 60 -5.49 15.08 -1.99
C THR A 60 -4.54 14.11 -2.68
N THR A 61 -4.48 12.85 -2.21
CA THR A 61 -3.59 11.82 -2.79
C THR A 61 -3.77 11.61 -4.29
N PRO A 62 -4.97 11.36 -4.86
CA PRO A 62 -5.12 11.10 -6.29
C PRO A 62 -4.78 12.33 -7.14
N ILE A 63 -5.06 13.52 -6.66
CA ILE A 63 -4.73 14.78 -7.34
C ILE A 63 -3.21 14.89 -7.46
N ALA A 64 -2.51 14.75 -6.34
CA ALA A 64 -1.06 14.78 -6.28
C ALA A 64 -0.43 13.65 -7.11
N PHE A 65 -1.01 12.46 -7.10
CA PHE A 65 -0.53 11.30 -7.86
C PHE A 65 -0.61 11.54 -9.37
N ILE A 66 -1.70 12.15 -9.86
CA ILE A 66 -1.86 12.50 -11.27
C ILE A 66 -0.87 13.59 -11.67
N ILE A 67 -0.70 14.63 -10.85
CA ILE A 67 0.28 15.71 -11.09
C ILE A 67 1.69 15.13 -11.11
N ALA A 68 2.03 14.24 -10.18
CA ALA A 68 3.31 13.55 -10.10
C ALA A 68 3.55 12.69 -11.35
N GLY A 69 2.56 11.93 -11.79
CA GLY A 69 2.64 11.12 -13.02
C GLY A 69 2.83 11.97 -14.28
N TRP A 70 2.09 13.08 -14.38
CA TRP A 70 2.28 14.07 -15.46
C TRP A 70 3.70 14.63 -15.46
N TYR A 71 4.19 15.07 -14.30
CA TYR A 71 5.55 15.60 -14.17
C TYR A 71 6.61 14.54 -14.51
N ALA A 72 6.45 13.32 -14.02
CA ALA A 72 7.36 12.20 -14.32
C ALA A 72 7.46 11.90 -15.83
N LYS A 73 6.33 11.98 -16.55
CA LYS A 73 6.29 11.66 -17.98
C LYS A 73 6.77 12.81 -18.86
N THR A 74 6.54 14.06 -18.44
CA THR A 74 6.86 15.25 -19.26
C THR A 74 8.19 15.89 -18.92
N ARG A 75 8.73 15.64 -17.73
CA ARG A 75 9.94 16.30 -17.22
C ARG A 75 10.98 15.31 -16.71
N ASP A 76 10.90 14.89 -15.44
CA ASP A 76 11.91 14.05 -14.79
C ASP A 76 11.26 13.16 -13.72
N ARG A 77 11.49 11.86 -13.83
CA ARG A 77 10.98 10.85 -12.90
C ARG A 77 11.65 10.90 -11.55
N THR A 78 12.94 11.21 -11.53
CA THR A 78 13.74 11.25 -10.32
C THR A 78 13.31 12.43 -9.42
N HIS A 79 12.95 13.56 -10.01
CA HIS A 79 12.44 14.71 -9.25
C HIS A 79 11.14 14.37 -8.51
N VAL A 80 10.21 13.64 -9.13
CA VAL A 80 8.94 13.24 -8.48
C VAL A 80 9.20 12.49 -7.18
N PHE A 81 10.11 11.53 -7.21
CA PHE A 81 10.47 10.74 -6.03
C PHE A 81 11.13 11.61 -4.94
N ARG A 82 12.06 12.51 -5.34
CA ARG A 82 12.71 13.46 -4.40
C ARG A 82 11.71 14.41 -3.75
N ILE A 83 10.78 14.97 -4.54
CA ILE A 83 9.70 15.82 -4.01
C ILE A 83 8.90 15.06 -2.96
N GLY A 84 8.54 13.80 -3.22
CA GLY A 84 7.85 12.96 -2.24
C GLY A 84 8.63 12.80 -0.93
N LEU A 85 9.95 12.58 -0.97
CA LEU A 85 10.80 12.49 0.24
C LEU A 85 10.90 13.83 0.97
N ILE A 86 11.07 14.94 0.25
CA ILE A 86 11.12 16.30 0.84
C ILE A 86 9.82 16.63 1.56
N LEU A 87 8.68 16.32 0.93
CA LEU A 87 7.37 16.55 1.52
C LEU A 87 7.13 15.68 2.77
N HIS A 88 7.65 14.42 2.82
CA HIS A 88 7.63 13.61 4.04
C HIS A 88 8.45 14.27 5.17
N ALA A 89 9.66 14.73 4.88
CA ALA A 89 10.46 15.45 5.85
C ALA A 89 9.75 16.72 6.37
N LEU A 90 9.14 17.49 5.46
CA LEU A 90 8.34 18.67 5.81
C LEU A 90 7.17 18.33 6.72
N TYR A 91 6.44 17.24 6.41
CA TYR A 91 5.30 16.79 7.23
C TYR A 91 5.72 16.49 8.67
N TYR A 92 6.79 15.71 8.87
CA TYR A 92 7.28 15.40 10.22
C TYR A 92 7.92 16.62 10.91
N ALA A 93 8.58 17.51 10.17
CA ALA A 93 9.07 18.78 10.71
C ALA A 93 7.91 19.66 11.23
N LEU A 94 6.79 19.72 10.50
CA LEU A 94 5.60 20.45 10.95
C LEU A 94 4.94 19.79 12.16
N LEU A 95 4.87 18.47 12.25
CA LEU A 95 4.37 17.78 13.45
C LEU A 95 5.22 18.12 14.68
N LEU A 96 6.55 18.14 14.53
CA LEU A 96 7.48 18.50 15.59
C LEU A 96 7.38 19.98 16.00
N TYR A 97 7.13 20.86 15.03
CA TYR A 97 6.96 22.30 15.28
C TYR A 97 5.64 22.61 15.97
N LEU A 98 4.54 22.07 15.47
CA LEU A 98 3.19 22.32 15.98
C LEU A 98 2.93 21.61 17.32
N ARG A 99 3.61 20.53 17.61
CA ARG A 99 3.40 19.74 18.83
C ARG A 99 1.92 19.43 19.06
N THR A 100 1.40 19.67 20.26
CA THR A 100 -0.01 19.47 20.62
C THR A 100 -0.98 20.33 19.80
N GLU A 101 -0.56 21.48 19.29
CA GLU A 101 -1.36 22.32 18.40
C GLU A 101 -1.65 21.66 17.03
N ALA A 102 -0.95 20.57 16.69
CA ALA A 102 -1.19 19.82 15.47
C ALA A 102 -2.64 19.30 15.34
N VAL A 103 -3.36 19.11 16.48
CA VAL A 103 -4.78 18.71 16.48
C VAL A 103 -5.69 19.78 15.89
N HIS A 104 -5.34 21.06 15.98
CA HIS A 104 -6.09 22.15 15.36
C HIS A 104 -5.81 22.31 13.86
N HIS A 105 -4.79 21.60 13.35
CA HIS A 105 -4.33 21.67 11.97
C HIS A 105 -4.44 20.31 11.24
N VAL A 106 -5.34 19.41 11.68
CA VAL A 106 -5.48 18.06 11.11
C VAL A 106 -5.84 18.07 9.64
N ILE A 107 -6.64 19.05 9.17
CA ILE A 107 -7.03 19.19 7.77
C ILE A 107 -5.85 19.59 6.89
N PRO A 108 -5.12 20.71 7.12
CA PRO A 108 -3.96 21.04 6.31
C PRO A 108 -2.83 20.00 6.43
N LEU A 109 -2.63 19.38 7.58
CA LEU A 109 -1.69 18.28 7.75
C LEU A 109 -2.11 17.04 6.94
N GLY A 110 -3.40 16.70 6.93
CA GLY A 110 -3.94 15.63 6.10
C GLY A 110 -3.78 15.92 4.60
N ALA A 111 -4.02 17.17 4.17
CA ALA A 111 -3.79 17.60 2.79
C ALA A 111 -2.32 17.46 2.39
N LEU A 112 -1.40 17.95 3.20
CA LEU A 112 0.03 17.83 2.98
C LEU A 112 0.45 16.36 2.91
N PHE A 113 -0.02 15.52 3.84
CA PHE A 113 0.34 14.09 3.87
C PHE A 113 -0.20 13.35 2.65
N GLY A 114 -1.40 13.71 2.16
CA GLY A 114 -1.93 13.15 0.91
C GLY A 114 -1.13 13.58 -0.32
N ILE A 115 -0.68 14.83 -0.39
CA ILE A 115 0.23 15.31 -1.44
C ILE A 115 1.55 14.53 -1.39
N THR A 116 2.08 14.35 -0.20
CA THR A 116 3.30 13.57 0.09
C THR A 116 3.18 12.15 -0.43
N TRP A 117 2.08 11.46 -0.10
CA TRP A 117 1.79 10.10 -0.58
C TRP A 117 1.67 10.04 -2.10
N GLY A 118 0.98 11.02 -2.70
CA GLY A 118 0.80 11.09 -4.15
C GLY A 118 2.13 11.13 -4.89
N PHE A 119 3.03 12.04 -4.52
CA PHE A 119 4.35 12.17 -5.14
C PHE A 119 5.25 10.97 -4.86
N PHE A 120 5.33 10.52 -3.60
CA PHE A 120 6.20 9.40 -3.24
C PHE A 120 5.78 8.12 -3.97
N TRP A 121 4.52 7.72 -3.85
CA TRP A 121 4.05 6.45 -4.44
C TRP A 121 4.02 6.48 -5.96
N ALA A 122 3.75 7.64 -6.60
CA ALA A 122 3.90 7.77 -8.05
C ALA A 122 5.35 7.50 -8.47
N GLY A 123 6.32 8.19 -7.86
CA GLY A 123 7.74 8.00 -8.14
C GLY A 123 8.23 6.59 -7.86
N ASN A 124 7.84 6.04 -6.70
CA ASN A 124 8.22 4.69 -6.28
C ASN A 124 7.70 3.59 -7.23
N ASN A 125 6.42 3.68 -7.62
CA ASN A 125 5.82 2.73 -8.56
C ASN A 125 6.48 2.79 -9.94
N ILE A 126 6.83 3.99 -10.41
CA ILE A 126 7.55 4.17 -11.68
C ILE A 126 8.92 3.51 -11.60
N PHE A 127 9.70 3.76 -10.54
CA PHE A 127 11.01 3.15 -10.38
C PHE A 127 10.94 1.64 -10.21
N GLN A 128 10.06 1.12 -9.38
CA GLN A 128 9.88 -0.33 -9.22
C GLN A 128 9.57 -0.99 -10.57
N PHE A 129 8.83 -0.29 -11.43
CA PHE A 129 8.49 -0.80 -12.75
C PHE A 129 9.69 -0.77 -13.71
N ASP A 130 10.42 0.35 -13.77
CA ASP A 130 11.55 0.54 -14.68
C ASP A 130 12.72 -0.43 -14.38
N PHE A 131 12.99 -0.69 -13.09
CA PHE A 131 14.06 -1.61 -12.66
C PHE A 131 13.64 -3.09 -12.65
N SER A 132 12.35 -3.36 -12.87
CA SER A 132 11.81 -4.71 -12.95
C SER A 132 11.76 -5.27 -14.39
N SER A 133 12.49 -4.70 -15.33
CA SER A 133 12.37 -5.01 -16.77
C SER A 133 13.21 -6.20 -17.28
N GLY A 134 13.67 -7.13 -16.42
CA GLY A 134 14.43 -8.29 -16.91
C GLY A 134 14.55 -9.48 -15.98
N GLY A 135 13.85 -10.57 -16.28
CA GLY A 135 14.08 -11.94 -15.82
C GLY A 135 14.28 -12.15 -14.30
N LYS A 136 15.14 -13.08 -13.91
CA LYS A 136 15.43 -13.44 -12.51
C LYS A 136 15.88 -12.27 -11.63
N SER A 137 16.55 -11.25 -12.19
CA SER A 137 16.96 -10.05 -11.44
C SER A 137 15.77 -9.18 -10.99
N ARG A 138 14.66 -9.20 -11.71
CA ARG A 138 13.40 -8.54 -11.33
C ARG A 138 12.81 -9.13 -10.06
N GLU A 139 12.67 -10.45 -10.04
CA GLU A 139 12.08 -11.17 -8.90
C GLU A 139 12.90 -10.97 -7.64
N TYR A 140 14.24 -11.03 -7.77
CA TYR A 140 15.15 -10.75 -6.66
C TYR A 140 15.02 -9.31 -6.13
N PHE A 141 14.99 -8.32 -7.03
CA PHE A 141 14.83 -6.89 -6.68
C PHE A 141 13.51 -6.62 -5.92
N LEU A 142 12.38 -7.09 -6.47
CA LEU A 142 11.07 -6.92 -5.85
C LEU A 142 10.95 -7.72 -4.53
N GLY A 143 11.55 -8.91 -4.48
CA GLY A 143 11.62 -9.72 -3.29
C GLY A 143 12.38 -9.04 -2.16
N LEU A 144 13.51 -8.40 -2.46
CA LEU A 144 14.33 -7.69 -1.47
C LEU A 144 13.61 -6.44 -0.93
N ILE A 145 12.99 -5.64 -1.80
CA ILE A 145 12.15 -4.50 -1.36
C ILE A 145 11.02 -4.98 -0.46
N SER A 146 10.34 -6.05 -0.85
CA SER A 146 9.25 -6.63 -0.06
C SER A 146 9.73 -7.14 1.30
N ALA A 147 10.86 -7.83 1.35
CA ALA A 147 11.43 -8.35 2.59
C ALA A 147 11.80 -7.23 3.57
N VAL A 148 12.47 -6.18 3.07
CA VAL A 148 12.85 -5.03 3.89
C VAL A 148 11.63 -4.29 4.41
N SER A 149 10.64 -4.01 3.53
CA SER A 149 9.41 -3.32 3.93
C SER A 149 8.60 -4.14 4.95
N SER A 150 8.56 -5.46 4.79
CA SER A 150 7.87 -6.35 5.73
C SER A 150 8.58 -6.43 7.08
N GLY A 151 9.92 -6.50 7.08
CA GLY A 151 10.73 -6.46 8.29
C GLY A 151 10.55 -5.15 9.05
N ALA A 152 10.54 -4.02 8.35
CA ALA A 152 10.27 -2.71 8.96
C ALA A 152 8.88 -2.66 9.61
N LYS A 153 7.83 -3.08 8.90
CA LYS A 153 6.45 -3.12 9.42
C LYS A 153 6.26 -4.08 10.60
N MET A 154 7.09 -5.10 10.70
CA MET A 154 7.09 -6.03 11.83
C MET A 154 7.80 -5.45 13.06
N ALA A 155 8.96 -4.83 12.90
CA ALA A 155 9.81 -4.43 14.01
C ALA A 155 9.56 -2.98 14.47
N ALA A 156 9.41 -2.04 13.54
CA ALA A 156 9.40 -0.62 13.86
C ALA A 156 8.22 -0.18 14.75
N PRO A 157 6.97 -0.65 14.59
CA PRO A 157 5.88 -0.26 15.49
C PRO A 157 6.10 -0.70 16.93
N PHE A 158 6.69 -1.88 17.15
CA PHE A 158 7.05 -2.34 18.49
C PHE A 158 8.11 -1.43 19.13
N ILE A 159 9.15 -1.10 18.36
CA ILE A 159 10.23 -0.21 18.81
C ILE A 159 9.66 1.17 19.15
N SER A 160 8.81 1.74 18.28
CA SER A 160 8.18 3.05 18.51
C SER A 160 7.29 3.06 19.74
N GLY A 161 6.43 2.04 19.89
CA GLY A 161 5.58 1.91 21.06
C GLY A 161 6.40 1.79 22.36
N ALA A 162 7.50 1.05 22.34
CA ALA A 162 8.43 0.95 23.48
C ALA A 162 9.13 2.29 23.77
N ILE A 163 9.60 3.00 22.74
CA ILE A 163 10.21 4.34 22.90
C ILE A 163 9.22 5.30 23.57
N ILE A 164 7.97 5.36 23.09
CA ILE A 164 6.96 6.25 23.66
C ILE A 164 6.70 5.88 25.12
N ARG A 165 6.50 4.59 25.40
CA ARG A 165 6.19 4.11 26.75
C ARG A 165 7.32 4.31 27.77
N LEU A 166 8.56 4.15 27.34
CA LEU A 166 9.75 4.30 28.19
C LEU A 166 10.21 5.75 28.34
N SER A 167 9.65 6.67 27.56
CA SER A 167 9.95 8.10 27.65
C SER A 167 9.37 8.69 28.94
N VAL A 168 10.02 9.75 29.46
CA VAL A 168 9.61 10.44 30.70
C VAL A 168 8.15 10.94 30.58
N THR A 169 7.75 11.40 29.39
CA THR A 169 6.36 11.72 29.07
C THR A 169 6.02 11.13 27.68
N PRO A 170 4.78 10.71 27.43
CA PRO A 170 4.37 10.24 26.11
C PRO A 170 4.68 11.26 25.00
N GLU A 171 4.49 12.55 25.25
CA GLU A 171 4.78 13.61 24.30
C GLU A 171 6.26 13.59 23.85
N ARG A 172 7.21 13.45 24.78
CA ARG A 172 8.63 13.31 24.43
C ARG A 172 8.89 12.08 23.58
N GLY A 173 8.20 10.98 23.87
CA GLY A 173 8.30 9.76 23.08
C GLY A 173 7.83 9.95 21.63
N TYR A 174 6.69 10.62 21.42
CA TYR A 174 6.22 10.99 20.08
C TYR A 174 7.22 11.90 19.36
N HIS A 175 7.78 12.90 20.05
CA HIS A 175 8.81 13.77 19.48
C HIS A 175 10.06 12.98 19.07
N LEU A 176 10.47 11.99 19.86
CA LEU A 176 11.64 11.15 19.52
C LEU A 176 11.39 10.34 18.24
N ILE A 177 10.24 9.67 18.12
CA ILE A 177 9.96 8.86 16.91
C ILE A 177 9.77 9.73 15.68
N PHE A 178 9.13 10.89 15.78
CA PHE A 178 8.97 11.82 14.66
C PHE A 178 10.32 12.45 14.26
N SER A 179 11.20 12.77 15.22
CA SER A 179 12.55 13.25 14.94
C SER A 179 13.40 12.18 14.25
N LEU A 180 13.30 10.93 14.70
CA LEU A 180 14.01 9.81 14.06
C LEU A 180 13.53 9.60 12.61
N ALA A 181 12.22 9.65 12.38
CA ALA A 181 11.68 9.58 11.03
C ALA A 181 12.16 10.76 10.16
N LEU A 182 12.14 11.99 10.69
CA LEU A 182 12.66 13.17 9.99
C LEU A 182 14.11 12.98 9.57
N ILE A 183 14.99 12.53 10.49
CA ILE A 183 16.40 12.26 10.21
C ILE A 183 16.55 11.22 9.10
N ILE A 184 15.77 10.14 9.13
CA ILE A 184 15.81 9.10 8.10
C ILE A 184 15.34 9.66 6.75
N TYR A 185 14.30 10.50 6.71
CA TYR A 185 13.87 11.17 5.47
C TYR A 185 14.91 12.14 4.94
N LEU A 186 15.57 12.93 5.79
CA LEU A 186 16.66 13.81 5.39
C LEU A 186 17.85 13.01 4.81
N ALA A 187 18.23 11.91 5.46
CA ALA A 187 19.23 10.98 4.93
C ALA A 187 18.80 10.41 3.56
N SER A 188 17.52 10.04 3.42
CA SER A 188 16.96 9.57 2.16
C SER A 188 17.06 10.62 1.04
N ILE A 189 16.78 11.90 1.36
CA ILE A 189 16.92 13.01 0.42
C ILE A 189 18.36 13.10 -0.07
N VAL A 190 19.35 13.10 0.84
CA VAL A 190 20.78 13.16 0.49
C VAL A 190 21.17 11.99 -0.41
N VAL A 191 20.78 10.77 -0.05
CA VAL A 191 21.07 9.57 -0.87
C VAL A 191 20.37 9.65 -2.24
N SER A 192 19.17 10.22 -2.33
CA SER A 192 18.41 10.32 -3.58
C SER A 192 19.11 11.16 -4.65
N PHE A 193 19.99 12.10 -4.26
CA PHE A 193 20.80 12.89 -5.21
C PHE A 193 21.82 12.04 -5.98
N ARG A 194 22.15 10.82 -5.51
CA ARG A 194 22.99 9.88 -6.26
C ARG A 194 22.24 9.18 -7.39
N ILE A 195 20.92 9.26 -7.45
CA ILE A 195 20.14 8.75 -8.59
C ILE A 195 20.26 9.75 -9.74
N PRO A 196 20.76 9.31 -10.91
CA PRO A 196 20.85 10.19 -12.08
C PRO A 196 19.47 10.64 -12.55
N HIS A 197 19.44 11.80 -13.21
CA HIS A 197 18.23 12.34 -13.80
C HIS A 197 17.73 11.47 -14.95
N GLU A 198 16.45 11.19 -14.95
CA GLU A 198 15.78 10.44 -16.01
C GLU A 198 14.71 11.32 -16.67
N ARG A 199 15.16 12.13 -17.62
CA ARG A 199 14.30 13.05 -18.36
C ARG A 199 13.43 12.31 -19.36
N SER A 200 12.15 12.65 -19.38
CA SER A 200 11.18 12.18 -20.37
C SER A 200 10.46 13.40 -20.96
N ARG A 201 10.16 13.36 -22.26
CA ARG A 201 9.39 14.44 -22.95
C ARG A 201 8.26 13.81 -23.74
N ARG A 202 7.47 12.94 -23.11
CA ARG A 202 6.35 12.26 -23.75
C ARG A 202 5.02 12.87 -23.31
N PRO A 203 3.99 12.89 -24.18
CA PRO A 203 2.68 13.38 -23.81
C PRO A 203 2.03 12.49 -22.77
N PHE A 204 1.37 13.07 -21.76
CA PHE A 204 0.61 12.38 -20.74
C PHE A 204 -0.87 12.33 -21.10
N ARG A 205 -1.42 11.13 -21.30
CA ARG A 205 -2.77 10.91 -21.84
C ARG A 205 -3.62 10.04 -20.90
N ILE A 206 -3.76 10.46 -19.64
CA ILE A 206 -4.46 9.69 -18.59
C ILE A 206 -5.92 9.36 -18.95
N ARG A 207 -6.59 10.19 -19.80
CA ARG A 207 -7.99 9.99 -20.17
C ARG A 207 -8.25 8.60 -20.78
N LYS A 208 -7.31 8.08 -21.57
CA LYS A 208 -7.41 6.74 -22.16
C LYS A 208 -7.39 5.62 -21.13
N ALA A 209 -6.68 5.80 -20.02
CA ALA A 209 -6.58 4.83 -18.96
C ALA A 209 -7.76 4.93 -17.97
N LEU A 210 -8.26 6.14 -17.72
CA LEU A 210 -9.43 6.39 -16.86
C LEU A 210 -10.75 5.96 -17.51
N PHE A 211 -10.89 6.25 -18.81
CA PHE A 211 -12.10 5.95 -19.60
C PHE A 211 -11.72 5.02 -20.75
N PRO A 212 -11.43 3.74 -20.44
CA PRO A 212 -11.02 2.78 -21.46
C PRO A 212 -12.17 2.50 -22.45
N PRO A 213 -11.84 2.16 -23.71
CA PRO A 213 -12.82 1.69 -24.69
C PRO A 213 -13.63 0.51 -24.18
N VAL A 214 -14.81 0.29 -24.77
CA VAL A 214 -15.74 -0.77 -24.33
C VAL A 214 -15.10 -2.17 -24.40
N GLU A 215 -14.20 -2.36 -25.35
CA GLU A 215 -13.46 -3.61 -25.55
C GLU A 215 -12.55 -3.98 -24.36
N ASN A 216 -12.07 -2.99 -23.61
CA ASN A 216 -11.23 -3.21 -22.44
C ASN A 216 -12.05 -3.49 -21.17
N ARG A 217 -12.97 -4.47 -21.28
CA ARG A 217 -13.88 -4.86 -20.19
C ARG A 217 -13.14 -5.24 -18.91
N ASP A 218 -12.07 -6.00 -19.00
CA ASP A 218 -11.33 -6.51 -17.84
C ASP A 218 -10.68 -5.39 -17.05
N TRP A 219 -10.13 -4.37 -17.72
CA TRP A 219 -9.60 -3.19 -17.05
C TRP A 219 -10.69 -2.42 -16.28
N ARG A 220 -11.89 -2.26 -16.87
CA ARG A 220 -13.02 -1.62 -16.16
C ARG A 220 -13.45 -2.41 -14.92
N LEU A 221 -13.52 -3.74 -15.02
CA LEU A 221 -13.85 -4.61 -13.88
C LEU A 221 -12.84 -4.43 -12.74
N ILE A 222 -11.55 -4.39 -13.05
CA ILE A 222 -10.48 -4.19 -12.08
C ILE A 222 -10.53 -2.79 -11.48
N MET A 223 -10.85 -1.74 -12.26
CA MET A 223 -11.02 -0.37 -11.76
C MET A 223 -12.18 -0.29 -10.74
N VAL A 224 -13.33 -0.88 -11.05
CA VAL A 224 -14.48 -0.92 -10.10
C VAL A 224 -14.13 -1.78 -8.87
N ALA A 225 -13.42 -2.89 -9.06
CA ALA A 225 -12.94 -3.72 -7.94
C ALA A 225 -11.99 -2.94 -7.01
N ALA A 226 -11.19 -2.02 -7.56
CA ALA A 226 -10.31 -1.16 -6.76
C ALA A 226 -11.10 -0.27 -5.80
N ALA A 227 -12.20 0.34 -6.25
CA ALA A 227 -13.03 1.18 -5.40
C ALA A 227 -13.62 0.41 -4.22
N SER A 228 -14.12 -0.82 -4.44
CA SER A 228 -14.67 -1.66 -3.36
C SER A 228 -13.59 -2.20 -2.40
N LEU A 229 -12.36 -2.38 -2.89
CA LEU A 229 -11.23 -2.86 -2.08
C LEU A 229 -10.68 -1.79 -1.13
N ALA A 230 -10.65 -0.54 -1.58
CA ALA A 230 -9.84 0.53 -1.01
C ALA A 230 -10.16 0.84 0.45
N GLY A 231 -11.44 0.90 0.83
CA GLY A 231 -11.86 1.23 2.19
C GLY A 231 -11.40 0.18 3.20
N SER A 232 -11.64 -1.09 2.92
CA SER A 232 -11.29 -2.18 3.84
C SER A 232 -9.77 -2.35 4.04
N PHE A 233 -8.97 -1.87 3.10
CA PHE A 233 -7.52 -1.96 3.21
C PHE A 233 -6.93 -0.81 4.04
N HIS A 234 -7.35 0.43 3.76
CA HIS A 234 -6.74 1.64 4.32
C HIS A 234 -7.39 2.09 5.64
N ILE A 235 -8.73 2.02 5.75
CA ILE A 235 -9.44 2.49 6.95
C ILE A 235 -9.07 1.63 8.16
N PHE A 236 -8.99 0.32 8.04
CA PHE A 236 -8.60 -0.56 9.13
C PHE A 236 -7.18 -0.28 9.66
N HIS A 237 -6.30 0.31 8.87
CA HIS A 237 -4.91 0.54 9.29
C HIS A 237 -4.84 1.46 10.51
N PHE A 238 -5.49 2.60 10.45
CA PHE A 238 -5.51 3.55 11.57
C PHE A 238 -6.61 3.26 12.59
N LEU A 239 -7.79 2.80 12.13
CA LEU A 239 -8.93 2.56 13.02
C LEU A 239 -8.63 1.49 14.08
N MET A 240 -7.97 0.40 13.69
CA MET A 240 -7.61 -0.68 14.64
C MET A 240 -6.59 -0.21 15.67
N ALA A 241 -5.68 0.67 15.32
CA ALA A 241 -4.72 1.24 16.25
C ALA A 241 -5.40 2.13 17.30
N ILE A 242 -6.35 2.97 16.88
CA ILE A 242 -7.14 3.82 17.79
C ILE A 242 -8.00 2.95 18.71
N LEU A 243 -8.71 1.95 18.18
CA LEU A 243 -9.52 1.04 19.00
C LEU A 243 -8.67 0.27 20.01
N MET A 244 -7.49 -0.18 19.62
CA MET A 244 -6.54 -0.83 20.54
C MET A 244 -6.12 0.14 21.64
N TYR A 245 -5.74 1.37 21.29
CA TYR A 245 -5.36 2.38 22.26
C TYR A 245 -6.50 2.75 23.22
N ARG A 246 -7.74 2.88 22.72
CA ARG A 246 -8.94 3.15 23.56
C ARG A 246 -9.17 2.07 24.63
N HIS A 247 -8.77 0.83 24.38
CA HIS A 247 -8.97 -0.27 25.32
C HIS A 247 -7.81 -0.47 26.30
N VAL A 248 -6.58 -0.13 25.91
CA VAL A 248 -5.41 -0.45 26.72
C VAL A 248 -4.71 0.82 27.24
N SER A 249 -4.93 1.97 26.59
CA SER A 249 -4.28 3.26 26.91
C SER A 249 -2.75 3.12 27.05
N ASN A 250 -2.13 2.36 26.13
CA ASN A 250 -0.71 2.04 26.17
C ASN A 250 -0.13 1.91 24.77
N GLU A 251 0.81 2.77 24.42
CA GLU A 251 1.45 2.84 23.11
C GLU A 251 2.28 1.58 22.80
N ALA A 252 2.93 0.99 23.81
CA ALA A 252 3.68 -0.26 23.65
C ALA A 252 2.75 -1.42 23.26
N ALA A 253 1.53 -1.45 23.82
CA ALA A 253 0.52 -2.43 23.45
C ALA A 253 0.04 -2.21 22.00
N VAL A 254 -0.15 -0.96 21.57
CA VAL A 254 -0.48 -0.64 20.16
C VAL A 254 0.66 -1.06 19.24
N GLY A 255 1.90 -0.72 19.57
CA GLY A 255 3.07 -1.13 18.81
C GLY A 255 3.19 -2.66 18.70
N GLY A 256 3.03 -3.37 19.82
CA GLY A 256 3.02 -4.83 19.85
C GLY A 256 1.89 -5.46 19.02
N TYR A 257 0.68 -4.87 19.07
CA TYR A 257 -0.48 -5.29 18.30
C TYR A 257 -0.23 -5.16 16.79
N VAL A 258 0.35 -4.06 16.34
CA VAL A 258 0.67 -3.82 14.92
C VAL A 258 1.83 -4.72 14.47
N SER A 259 2.84 -4.91 15.28
CA SER A 259 3.95 -5.82 15.00
C SER A 259 3.51 -7.28 14.90
N PHE A 260 2.60 -7.71 15.78
CA PHE A 260 1.95 -9.02 15.72
C PHE A 260 1.21 -9.21 14.39
N GLN A 261 0.44 -8.22 13.94
CA GLN A 261 -0.20 -8.24 12.62
C GLN A 261 0.84 -8.36 11.49
N GLY A 262 1.93 -7.60 11.59
CA GLY A 262 3.04 -7.63 10.64
C GLY A 262 3.66 -9.02 10.52
N LEU A 263 3.97 -9.65 11.63
CA LEU A 263 4.54 -11.01 11.69
C LEU A 263 3.64 -12.03 11.00
N ILE A 264 2.35 -12.07 11.34
CA ILE A 264 1.40 -13.02 10.75
C ILE A 264 1.24 -12.75 9.25
N THR A 265 1.18 -11.47 8.86
CA THR A 265 1.09 -11.09 7.44
C THR A 265 2.29 -11.58 6.65
N VAL A 266 3.52 -11.45 7.18
CA VAL A 266 4.75 -11.92 6.54
C VAL A 266 4.77 -13.43 6.38
N VAL A 267 4.46 -14.16 7.45
CA VAL A 267 4.39 -15.63 7.42
C VAL A 267 3.36 -16.11 6.40
N THR A 268 2.16 -15.52 6.44
CA THR A 268 1.08 -15.89 5.50
C THR A 268 1.46 -15.54 4.06
N ALA A 269 2.07 -14.36 3.84
CA ALA A 269 2.51 -13.93 2.51
C ALA A 269 3.55 -14.88 1.91
N TYR A 270 4.46 -15.41 2.72
CA TYR A 270 5.43 -16.41 2.29
C TYR A 270 4.74 -17.68 1.75
N PHE A 271 3.77 -18.23 2.51
CA PHE A 271 3.02 -19.41 2.07
C PHE A 271 2.17 -19.12 0.84
N VAL A 272 1.46 -18.01 0.81
CA VAL A 272 0.64 -17.62 -0.34
C VAL A 272 1.50 -17.42 -1.59
N GLY A 273 2.64 -16.75 -1.46
CA GLY A 273 3.59 -16.55 -2.58
C GLY A 273 4.09 -17.88 -3.17
N ARG A 274 4.27 -18.90 -2.32
CA ARG A 274 4.73 -20.21 -2.75
C ARG A 274 3.63 -21.08 -3.39
N TYR A 275 2.38 -20.99 -2.92
CA TYR A 275 1.30 -21.92 -3.29
C TYR A 275 0.19 -21.30 -4.15
N ALA A 276 0.11 -19.97 -4.28
CA ALA A 276 -0.93 -19.29 -5.06
C ALA A 276 -0.63 -19.30 -6.57
N MET A 277 -0.60 -20.48 -7.16
CA MET A 277 -0.49 -20.66 -8.62
C MET A 277 -1.70 -20.06 -9.36
N PRO A 278 -1.61 -19.70 -10.66
CA PRO A 278 -2.68 -19.06 -11.42
C PRO A 278 -4.05 -19.73 -11.26
N HIS A 279 -4.12 -21.06 -11.36
CA HIS A 279 -5.37 -21.83 -11.23
C HIS A 279 -5.94 -21.87 -9.81
N ARG A 280 -5.15 -21.54 -8.77
CA ARG A 280 -5.58 -21.54 -7.35
C ARG A 280 -5.92 -20.15 -6.83
N ARG A 281 -5.66 -19.08 -7.58
CA ARG A 281 -5.81 -17.69 -7.14
C ARG A 281 -7.19 -17.38 -6.60
N LEU A 282 -8.26 -17.81 -7.30
CA LEU A 282 -9.64 -17.59 -6.86
C LEU A 282 -9.95 -18.30 -5.54
N GLY A 283 -9.40 -19.50 -5.31
CA GLY A 283 -9.57 -20.22 -4.06
C GLY A 283 -8.92 -19.49 -2.89
N PHE A 284 -7.68 -18.99 -3.06
CA PHE A 284 -7.01 -18.17 -2.05
C PHE A 284 -7.80 -16.89 -1.74
N MET A 285 -8.29 -16.18 -2.76
CA MET A 285 -9.11 -14.99 -2.59
C MET A 285 -10.42 -15.30 -1.86
N TYR A 286 -11.08 -16.40 -2.21
CA TYR A 286 -12.32 -16.83 -1.55
C TYR A 286 -12.12 -17.04 -0.04
N TRP A 287 -11.11 -17.82 0.35
CA TRP A 287 -10.81 -18.05 1.76
C TRP A 287 -10.38 -16.76 2.47
N GLY A 288 -9.65 -15.88 1.78
CA GLY A 288 -9.33 -14.56 2.31
C GLY A 288 -10.58 -13.72 2.63
N VAL A 289 -11.62 -13.78 1.79
CA VAL A 289 -12.91 -13.12 2.04
C VAL A 289 -13.65 -13.75 3.22
N VAL A 290 -13.80 -15.08 3.22
CA VAL A 290 -14.52 -15.82 4.27
C VAL A 290 -13.91 -15.54 5.65
N ILE A 291 -12.59 -15.66 5.78
CA ILE A 291 -11.86 -15.41 7.02
C ILE A 291 -12.07 -13.97 7.50
N LEU A 292 -12.00 -12.99 6.59
CA LEU A 292 -12.20 -11.58 6.95
C LEU A 292 -13.63 -11.30 7.45
N ILE A 293 -14.64 -11.89 6.81
CA ILE A 293 -16.04 -11.71 7.20
C ILE A 293 -16.29 -12.32 8.58
N ILE A 294 -15.83 -13.55 8.81
CA ILE A 294 -15.97 -14.21 10.13
C ILE A 294 -15.31 -13.35 11.22
N ALA A 295 -14.07 -12.90 10.97
CA ALA A 295 -13.37 -12.01 11.90
C ALA A 295 -14.13 -10.69 12.12
N GLY A 296 -14.69 -10.12 11.05
CA GLY A 296 -15.51 -8.90 11.09
C GLY A 296 -16.78 -9.07 11.90
N VAL A 297 -17.49 -10.20 11.77
CA VAL A 297 -18.67 -10.53 12.61
C VAL A 297 -18.29 -10.60 14.08
N VAL A 298 -17.18 -11.30 14.41
CA VAL A 298 -16.70 -11.40 15.80
C VAL A 298 -16.38 -10.02 16.38
N LEU A 299 -15.66 -9.17 15.67
CA LEU A 299 -15.32 -7.83 16.16
C LEU A 299 -16.54 -6.92 16.23
N ALA A 300 -17.45 -6.97 15.24
CA ALA A 300 -18.66 -6.18 15.22
C ALA A 300 -19.68 -6.60 16.29
N SER A 301 -19.67 -7.84 16.78
CA SER A 301 -20.55 -8.28 17.87
C SER A 301 -20.28 -7.51 19.17
N LYS A 302 -19.01 -7.36 19.54
CA LYS A 302 -18.57 -6.57 20.70
C LYS A 302 -17.11 -6.18 20.51
N ILE A 303 -16.80 -4.88 20.66
CA ILE A 303 -15.42 -4.41 20.63
C ILE A 303 -14.81 -4.61 22.02
N THR A 304 -13.87 -5.55 22.13
CA THR A 304 -13.10 -5.85 23.34
C THR A 304 -11.66 -6.14 22.97
N LEU A 305 -10.75 -6.14 23.93
CA LEU A 305 -9.36 -6.50 23.68
C LEU A 305 -9.23 -7.89 23.00
N ALA A 306 -9.99 -8.88 23.47
CA ALA A 306 -9.98 -10.22 22.89
C ALA A 306 -10.44 -10.23 21.42
N THR A 307 -11.57 -9.57 21.10
CA THR A 307 -12.09 -9.52 19.74
C THR A 307 -11.20 -8.71 18.81
N LEU A 308 -10.50 -7.66 19.31
CA LEU A 308 -9.50 -6.92 18.57
C LEU A 308 -8.29 -7.80 18.20
N VAL A 309 -7.78 -8.60 19.14
CA VAL A 309 -6.66 -9.53 18.89
C VAL A 309 -7.07 -10.64 17.92
N ILE A 310 -8.26 -11.23 18.10
CA ILE A 310 -8.81 -12.23 17.17
C ILE A 310 -8.95 -11.65 15.76
N PHE A 311 -9.53 -10.45 15.64
CA PHE A 311 -9.66 -9.76 14.35
C PHE A 311 -8.30 -9.49 13.71
N ALA A 312 -7.33 -9.02 14.49
CA ALA A 312 -5.97 -8.77 14.02
C ALA A 312 -5.34 -10.03 13.42
N PHE A 313 -5.45 -11.16 14.14
CA PHE A 313 -4.92 -12.46 13.69
C PHE A 313 -5.51 -12.87 12.34
N PHE A 314 -6.83 -12.99 12.27
CA PHE A 314 -7.51 -13.46 11.06
C PHE A 314 -7.43 -12.47 9.91
N ARG A 315 -7.49 -11.15 10.18
CA ARG A 315 -7.29 -10.12 9.15
C ARG A 315 -5.89 -10.20 8.55
N SER A 316 -4.87 -10.44 9.36
CA SER A 316 -3.47 -10.55 8.91
C SER A 316 -3.23 -11.78 8.02
N ILE A 317 -4.00 -12.85 8.21
CA ILE A 317 -4.05 -14.00 7.30
C ILE A 317 -4.83 -13.63 6.03
N SER A 318 -5.98 -13.00 6.17
CA SER A 318 -6.84 -12.62 5.03
C SER A 318 -6.16 -11.68 4.04
N LEU A 319 -5.33 -10.74 4.53
CA LEU A 319 -4.69 -9.73 3.70
C LEU A 319 -3.82 -10.32 2.58
N PRO A 320 -2.85 -11.22 2.83
CA PRO A 320 -2.06 -11.83 1.77
C PRO A 320 -2.85 -12.84 0.94
N LEU A 321 -3.77 -13.60 1.57
CA LEU A 321 -4.63 -14.57 0.85
C LEU A 321 -5.42 -13.89 -0.28
N PHE A 322 -5.92 -12.69 -0.03
CA PHE A 322 -6.65 -11.91 -1.02
C PHE A 322 -5.73 -11.02 -1.86
N GLY A 323 -4.84 -10.28 -1.21
CA GLY A 323 -4.08 -9.19 -1.81
C GLY A 323 -3.07 -9.64 -2.86
N ILE A 324 -2.33 -10.72 -2.60
CA ILE A 324 -1.29 -11.22 -3.53
C ILE A 324 -1.93 -11.70 -4.84
N PRO A 325 -2.94 -12.59 -4.84
CA PRO A 325 -3.60 -13.00 -6.07
C PRO A 325 -4.30 -11.85 -6.80
N HIS A 326 -4.96 -10.94 -6.07
CA HIS A 326 -5.60 -9.75 -6.65
C HIS A 326 -4.58 -8.86 -7.37
N MET A 327 -3.42 -8.62 -6.77
CA MET A 327 -2.36 -7.83 -7.38
C MET A 327 -1.81 -8.48 -8.65
N ALA A 328 -1.65 -9.80 -8.65
CA ALA A 328 -1.22 -10.55 -9.82
C ALA A 328 -2.23 -10.40 -10.99
N VAL A 329 -3.53 -10.59 -10.72
CA VAL A 329 -4.59 -10.39 -11.73
C VAL A 329 -4.59 -8.96 -12.27
N ARG A 330 -4.47 -7.95 -11.40
CA ARG A 330 -4.38 -6.55 -11.82
C ARG A 330 -3.21 -6.29 -12.78
N PHE A 331 -2.03 -6.81 -12.46
CA PHE A 331 -0.86 -6.61 -13.31
C PHE A 331 -1.00 -7.32 -14.67
N GLU A 332 -1.59 -8.50 -14.71
CA GLU A 332 -1.85 -9.22 -15.95
C GLU A 332 -2.85 -8.46 -16.84
N VAL A 333 -3.96 -7.95 -16.25
CA VAL A 333 -4.92 -7.11 -16.99
C VAL A 333 -4.24 -5.83 -17.50
N MET A 334 -3.42 -5.18 -16.65
CA MET A 334 -2.71 -3.96 -17.06
C MET A 334 -1.75 -4.23 -18.23
N GLN A 335 -1.04 -5.36 -18.23
CA GLN A 335 -0.14 -5.73 -19.33
C GLN A 335 -0.88 -5.96 -20.66
N GLN A 336 -2.12 -6.45 -20.62
CA GLN A 336 -2.93 -6.66 -21.82
C GLN A 336 -3.42 -5.35 -22.45
N VAL A 337 -3.73 -4.33 -21.65
CA VAL A 337 -4.27 -3.06 -22.14
C VAL A 337 -3.20 -2.03 -22.46
N VAL A 338 -2.00 -2.16 -21.90
CA VAL A 338 -0.85 -1.28 -22.17
C VAL A 338 -0.21 -1.65 -23.49
N ARG A 339 -0.44 -0.85 -24.53
CA ARG A 339 0.13 -1.06 -25.87
C ARG A 339 1.60 -0.67 -25.96
N GLU A 340 1.95 0.47 -25.35
CA GLU A 340 3.33 0.97 -25.32
C GLU A 340 3.89 1.00 -23.89
N PRO A 341 5.16 0.63 -23.67
CA PRO A 341 5.79 0.70 -22.35
C PRO A 341 5.69 2.09 -21.70
N SER A 342 5.62 3.15 -22.52
CA SER A 342 5.51 4.53 -22.05
C SER A 342 4.13 4.87 -21.45
N ASP A 343 3.07 4.14 -21.81
CA ASP A 343 1.71 4.43 -21.35
C ASP A 343 1.40 3.83 -19.96
N ARG A 344 2.34 3.05 -19.41
CA ARG A 344 2.18 2.42 -18.09
C ARG A 344 1.98 3.41 -16.96
N ILE A 345 2.61 4.59 -17.06
CA ILE A 345 2.47 5.65 -16.05
C ILE A 345 1.03 6.10 -15.93
N GLU A 346 0.32 6.25 -17.06
CA GLU A 346 -1.09 6.62 -17.07
C GLU A 346 -1.98 5.57 -16.41
N TYR A 347 -1.72 4.28 -16.66
CA TYR A 347 -2.49 3.20 -16.04
C TYR A 347 -2.21 3.08 -14.53
N ILE A 348 -0.97 3.31 -14.10
CA ILE A 348 -0.62 3.40 -12.69
C ILE A 348 -1.36 4.57 -12.01
N CYS A 349 -1.39 5.74 -12.67
CA CYS A 349 -2.11 6.91 -12.15
C CYS A 349 -3.64 6.72 -12.19
N ALA A 350 -4.16 6.12 -13.26
CA ALA A 350 -5.58 5.85 -13.39
C ALA A 350 -6.10 4.89 -12.31
N TRP A 351 -5.28 3.92 -11.88
CA TRP A 351 -5.62 3.00 -10.79
C TRP A 351 -5.86 3.71 -9.45
N GLU A 352 -5.15 4.80 -9.17
CA GLU A 352 -5.28 5.53 -7.91
C GLU A 352 -6.64 6.24 -7.78
N VAL A 353 -7.26 6.63 -8.90
CA VAL A 353 -8.54 7.36 -8.88
C VAL A 353 -9.68 6.55 -8.27
N PRO A 354 -10.03 5.33 -8.74
CA PRO A 354 -11.09 4.54 -8.12
C PRO A 354 -10.75 4.11 -6.68
N LEU A 355 -9.47 3.86 -6.37
CA LEU A 355 -9.03 3.64 -4.99
C LEU A 355 -9.38 4.83 -4.10
N ALA A 356 -9.11 6.05 -4.55
CA ALA A 356 -9.41 7.26 -3.80
C ALA A 356 -10.92 7.46 -3.63
N VAL A 357 -11.70 7.29 -4.69
CA VAL A 357 -13.17 7.35 -4.62
C VAL A 357 -13.69 6.36 -3.59
N GLY A 358 -13.22 5.12 -3.62
CA GLY A 358 -13.63 4.10 -2.65
C GLY A 358 -13.24 4.47 -1.21
N ARG A 359 -12.02 5.00 -0.99
CA ARG A 359 -11.58 5.46 0.35
C ARG A 359 -12.45 6.60 0.87
N ILE A 360 -12.71 7.62 0.04
CA ILE A 360 -13.49 8.80 0.43
C ILE A 360 -14.93 8.41 0.74
N VAL A 361 -15.61 7.69 -0.17
CA VAL A 361 -17.00 7.28 0.01
C VAL A 361 -17.15 6.44 1.28
N LEU A 362 -16.29 5.44 1.47
CA LEU A 362 -16.36 4.57 2.64
C LEU A 362 -15.98 5.30 3.93
N MET A 363 -15.07 6.27 3.86
CA MET A 363 -14.73 7.12 5.00
C MET A 363 -15.91 8.00 5.39
N CYS A 364 -16.61 8.62 4.44
CA CYS A 364 -17.84 9.37 4.70
C CYS A 364 -18.92 8.48 5.34
N VAL A 365 -19.09 7.24 4.86
CA VAL A 365 -20.03 6.28 5.47
C VAL A 365 -19.63 5.97 6.91
N VAL A 366 -18.36 5.69 7.20
CA VAL A 366 -17.86 5.43 8.56
C VAL A 366 -18.12 6.64 9.47
N MET A 367 -17.80 7.86 9.00
CA MET A 367 -18.02 9.09 9.75
C MET A 367 -19.50 9.32 10.05
N THR A 368 -20.37 9.14 9.05
CA THR A 368 -21.82 9.30 9.22
C THR A 368 -22.39 8.28 10.21
N LEU A 369 -22.01 7.01 10.09
CA LEU A 369 -22.46 5.97 11.01
C LEU A 369 -21.96 6.22 12.44
N TYR A 370 -20.70 6.67 12.57
CA TYR A 370 -20.16 7.05 13.88
C TYR A 370 -20.88 8.24 14.49
N ALA A 371 -21.18 9.28 13.70
CA ALA A 371 -21.89 10.48 14.16
C ALA A 371 -23.35 10.18 14.60
N ILE A 372 -24.01 9.17 13.98
CA ILE A 372 -25.40 8.80 14.33
C ILE A 372 -25.46 7.85 15.53
N ALA A 373 -24.52 6.93 15.67
CA ALA A 373 -24.63 5.81 16.59
C ALA A 373 -23.33 5.44 17.33
N ASP A 374 -22.37 6.36 17.41
CA ASP A 374 -21.10 6.22 18.15
C ASP A 374 -20.42 4.85 17.93
N ASP A 375 -20.16 4.12 18.98
CA ASP A 375 -19.50 2.80 18.93
C ASP A 375 -20.34 1.75 18.19
N THR A 376 -21.67 1.86 18.18
CA THR A 376 -22.53 0.98 17.37
C THR A 376 -22.34 1.27 15.89
N GLY A 377 -22.23 2.54 15.51
CA GLY A 377 -21.89 2.97 14.15
C GLY A 377 -20.54 2.44 13.68
N LEU A 378 -19.52 2.45 14.56
CA LEU A 378 -18.22 1.82 14.26
C LEU A 378 -18.33 0.32 14.03
N ARG A 379 -19.12 -0.39 14.85
CA ARG A 379 -19.35 -1.84 14.69
C ARG A 379 -19.98 -2.17 13.34
N ILE A 380 -21.02 -1.42 12.96
CA ILE A 380 -21.67 -1.55 11.64
C ILE A 380 -20.68 -1.25 10.52
N SER A 381 -19.87 -0.21 10.67
CA SER A 381 -18.84 0.17 9.70
C SER A 381 -17.78 -0.93 9.51
N ILE A 382 -17.30 -1.54 10.59
CA ILE A 382 -16.34 -2.66 10.55
C ILE A 382 -16.93 -3.83 9.75
N PHE A 383 -18.18 -4.20 10.03
CA PHE A 383 -18.87 -5.27 9.33
C PHE A 383 -19.06 -4.96 7.84
N LEU A 384 -19.51 -3.73 7.51
CA LEU A 384 -19.67 -3.26 6.14
C LEU A 384 -18.36 -3.31 5.35
N LEU A 385 -17.27 -2.83 5.94
CA LEU A 385 -15.95 -2.86 5.33
C LEU A 385 -15.46 -4.30 5.04
N CYS A 386 -15.81 -5.27 5.88
CA CYS A 386 -15.50 -6.68 5.65
C CYS A 386 -16.33 -7.28 4.52
N ILE A 387 -17.65 -7.02 4.48
CA ILE A 387 -18.56 -7.55 3.46
C ILE A 387 -18.24 -7.01 2.06
N LEU A 388 -17.84 -5.75 1.94
CA LEU A 388 -17.49 -5.17 0.64
C LEU A 388 -16.37 -5.91 -0.09
N ARG A 389 -15.58 -6.72 0.61
CA ARG A 389 -14.60 -7.61 -0.01
C ARG A 389 -15.24 -8.66 -0.94
N ILE A 390 -16.51 -9.03 -0.68
CA ILE A 390 -17.27 -9.92 -1.56
C ILE A 390 -17.43 -9.28 -2.94
N ALA A 391 -17.78 -7.99 -2.99
CA ALA A 391 -17.94 -7.28 -4.26
C ALA A 391 -16.65 -7.28 -5.07
N THR A 392 -15.50 -7.02 -4.42
CA THR A 392 -14.19 -7.11 -5.08
C THR A 392 -13.94 -8.52 -5.64
N TYR A 393 -14.20 -9.56 -4.86
CA TYR A 393 -14.05 -10.95 -5.29
C TYR A 393 -14.90 -11.29 -6.51
N GLN A 394 -16.19 -10.91 -6.48
CA GLN A 394 -17.12 -11.18 -7.57
C GLN A 394 -16.73 -10.46 -8.87
N LEU A 395 -16.20 -9.24 -8.77
CA LEU A 395 -15.71 -8.49 -9.92
C LEU A 395 -14.46 -9.14 -10.54
N VAL A 396 -13.50 -9.54 -9.70
CA VAL A 396 -12.28 -10.21 -10.16
C VAL A 396 -12.58 -11.58 -10.79
N LYS A 397 -13.54 -12.33 -10.25
CA LYS A 397 -14.00 -13.60 -10.82
C LYS A 397 -14.55 -13.47 -12.25
N ARG A 398 -15.01 -12.27 -12.63
CA ARG A 398 -15.57 -12.00 -13.98
C ARG A 398 -14.52 -11.61 -15.02
N VAL A 399 -13.25 -11.46 -14.64
CA VAL A 399 -12.13 -11.17 -15.54
C VAL A 399 -11.89 -12.37 -16.45
N SER A 400 -11.72 -12.12 -17.75
CA SER A 400 -11.76 -13.15 -18.81
C SER A 400 -10.78 -14.30 -18.59
N PHE A 401 -9.50 -14.02 -18.42
CA PHE A 401 -8.48 -15.07 -18.25
C PHE A 401 -8.51 -15.75 -16.86
N VAL A 402 -9.16 -15.15 -15.89
CA VAL A 402 -9.39 -15.77 -14.58
C VAL A 402 -10.51 -16.81 -14.68
N LYS A 403 -11.49 -16.55 -15.55
CA LYS A 403 -12.62 -17.46 -15.83
C LYS A 403 -12.19 -18.64 -16.71
N GLU A 404 -11.29 -18.37 -17.67
CA GLU A 404 -10.78 -19.37 -18.62
C GLU A 404 -9.24 -19.38 -18.59
N PRO A 405 -8.61 -20.21 -17.73
CA PRO A 405 -7.15 -20.20 -17.53
C PRO A 405 -6.33 -20.48 -18.80
N ASN A 406 -6.94 -21.10 -19.82
CA ASN A 406 -6.29 -21.41 -21.11
C ASN A 406 -6.06 -20.15 -21.98
N LEU A 407 -6.67 -19.01 -21.66
CA LEU A 407 -6.47 -17.73 -22.35
C LEU A 407 -5.39 -16.85 -21.69
N ALA A 408 -4.70 -17.37 -20.68
CA ALA A 408 -3.63 -16.61 -20.01
C ALA A 408 -2.47 -16.35 -20.98
N PRO A 409 -1.96 -15.09 -21.09
CA PRO A 409 -0.80 -14.80 -21.91
C PRO A 409 0.41 -15.55 -21.34
N GLY A 410 0.90 -16.56 -22.02
CA GLY A 410 2.00 -17.44 -21.61
C GLY A 410 1.68 -18.94 -21.57
N ALA A 411 0.43 -19.34 -21.74
CA ALA A 411 0.08 -20.77 -21.80
C ALA A 411 0.52 -21.49 -23.10
N ASN A 412 0.92 -20.74 -24.13
CA ASN A 412 1.24 -21.30 -25.46
C ASN A 412 2.71 -21.65 -25.70
N PHE A 413 3.56 -21.72 -24.66
CA PHE A 413 4.99 -22.07 -24.86
C PHE A 413 5.34 -23.54 -24.59
N SER A 414 4.40 -24.40 -24.24
CA SER A 414 4.70 -25.80 -23.91
C SER A 414 4.12 -26.87 -24.83
N THR A 415 3.39 -26.51 -25.92
CA THR A 415 2.78 -27.51 -26.82
C THR A 415 3.37 -27.53 -28.23
N CYS A 416 4.44 -26.81 -28.55
CA CYS A 416 5.05 -26.81 -29.89
C CYS A 416 6.32 -27.66 -30.04
N HIS A 417 6.60 -28.60 -29.13
CA HIS A 417 7.79 -29.46 -29.24
C HIS A 417 7.51 -30.98 -29.21
N SER A 418 6.30 -31.41 -29.57
CA SER A 418 6.03 -32.86 -29.64
C SER A 418 5.63 -33.39 -31.01
N ASP A 419 5.66 -32.56 -32.08
CA ASP A 419 5.34 -33.04 -33.44
C ASP A 419 6.49 -32.83 -34.44
N LEU A 420 7.65 -33.44 -34.20
CA LEU A 420 8.62 -33.80 -35.22
C LEU A 420 8.97 -35.28 -35.01
N GLY A 421 8.10 -36.14 -35.56
CA GLY A 421 8.39 -37.55 -35.73
C GLY A 421 9.60 -37.74 -36.66
N PRO A 422 10.36 -38.83 -36.49
CA PRO A 422 11.49 -39.12 -37.36
C PRO A 422 11.00 -39.59 -38.71
N SER A 423 11.19 -38.79 -39.76
CA SER A 423 11.12 -39.30 -41.13
C SER A 423 12.42 -40.03 -41.42
N GLY A 424 12.28 -41.34 -41.64
CA GLY A 424 13.38 -42.20 -42.07
C GLY A 424 13.75 -42.00 -43.54
N SER A 425 14.85 -42.53 -43.81
CA SER A 425 15.66 -42.96 -44.97
C SER A 425 16.98 -42.27 -45.11
#